data_6b0ca87dc71cc9351dd35276d283e525
#
_entry.id   6b0ca87dc71cc9351dd35276d283e525
#
_cell.length_a   1.000
_cell.length_b   1.000
_cell.length_c   1.000
_cell.angle_alpha   90.00
_cell.angle_beta   90.00
_cell.angle_gamma   90.00
#
_symmetry.space_group_name_H-M   'P 1'
#
loop_
_entity.id
_entity.type
_entity.pdbx_description
1 polymer ?
#
loop_
_entity_poly.entity_id
_entity_poly.type
_entity_poly.pdbx_seq_one_letter_code
_entity_poly.pdbx_strand_id
1 'polypeptide(L)'
;MYKITISNLKGGVGKTTTTVNLAYSFMHLGKKILVVDADPQANATPFFLPRKTDRSIKDVYRNPAHVKRSIYRTRYGNIDIIPGSTELEEDDASQIDVIKKALDTVADRYDICLIDTRPAFEQLTITCICAADLVLTPVCLNKFCRDNLSVVDEKINGLRYIYPVMDGELMEPVCSPVWKVFATMVNSNRRAQREIYEDLVGRHDYPFLTTCVSASSAVDNALLLYKPVAKHRKNNPVADDYLELANEILSVKEGEFHG
;
A
#
# COMPACT_ATOMS: atom_id res chain seq x y z
N MET A 1 -5.88 11.09 -9.33
CA MET A 1 -5.35 10.43 -8.10
C MET A 1 -4.71 9.11 -8.47
N TYR A 2 -3.45 8.89 -8.16
CA TYR A 2 -2.74 7.63 -8.36
C TYR A 2 -2.91 6.73 -7.14
N LYS A 3 -3.48 5.54 -7.32
CA LYS A 3 -3.88 4.63 -6.24
C LYS A 3 -2.83 3.53 -6.07
N ILE A 4 -2.25 3.43 -4.88
CA ILE A 4 -1.17 2.48 -4.55
C ILE A 4 -1.65 1.59 -3.41
N THR A 5 -1.77 0.29 -3.66
CA THR A 5 -2.09 -0.69 -2.62
C THR A 5 -0.81 -1.35 -2.11
N ILE A 6 -0.57 -1.26 -0.81
CA ILE A 6 0.56 -1.91 -0.15
C ILE A 6 0.09 -3.30 0.31
N SER A 7 0.55 -4.35 -0.37
CA SER A 7 0.07 -5.72 -0.14
C SER A 7 1.19 -6.74 -0.10
N ASN A 8 1.09 -7.67 0.84
CA ASN A 8 1.88 -8.91 0.92
C ASN A 8 1.13 -9.89 1.82
N LEU A 9 1.13 -11.18 1.46
CA LEU A 9 0.56 -12.29 2.22
C LEU A 9 1.25 -12.49 3.58
N LYS A 10 2.51 -12.11 3.68
CA LYS A 10 3.30 -12.29 4.90
C LYS A 10 3.07 -11.15 5.88
N GLY A 11 2.81 -11.51 7.15
CA GLY A 11 2.79 -10.56 8.26
C GLY A 11 4.19 -10.06 8.61
N GLY A 12 4.29 -8.85 9.19
CA GLY A 12 5.55 -8.30 9.70
C GLY A 12 6.56 -7.86 8.65
N VAL A 13 6.18 -7.74 7.37
CA VAL A 13 7.05 -7.23 6.29
C VAL A 13 7.04 -5.71 6.14
N GLY A 14 6.35 -5.00 7.03
CA GLY A 14 6.34 -3.53 7.06
C GLY A 14 5.29 -2.87 6.18
N LYS A 15 4.15 -3.50 5.86
CA LYS A 15 3.05 -2.88 5.08
C LYS A 15 2.61 -1.54 5.68
N THR A 16 2.09 -1.56 6.89
CA THR A 16 1.63 -0.36 7.62
C THR A 16 2.74 0.67 7.79
N THR A 17 3.96 0.21 8.13
CA THR A 17 5.13 1.08 8.23
C THR A 17 5.42 1.79 6.91
N THR A 18 5.33 1.07 5.80
CA THR A 18 5.50 1.62 4.46
C THR A 18 4.40 2.63 4.13
N THR A 19 3.14 2.29 4.37
CA THR A 19 1.99 3.19 4.15
C THR A 19 2.18 4.52 4.87
N VAL A 20 2.53 4.46 6.16
CA VAL A 20 2.71 5.66 7.01
C VAL A 20 3.89 6.52 6.53
N ASN A 21 5.03 5.91 6.24
CA ASN A 21 6.23 6.65 5.85
C ASN A 21 6.15 7.18 4.42
N LEU A 22 5.58 6.43 3.47
CA LEU A 22 5.32 6.94 2.12
C LEU A 22 4.32 8.09 2.12
N ALA A 23 3.23 8.01 2.92
CA ALA A 23 2.29 9.13 3.04
C ALA A 23 3.00 10.41 3.48
N TYR A 24 3.90 10.29 4.46
CA TYR A 24 4.68 11.41 4.97
C TYR A 24 5.71 11.91 3.96
N SER A 25 6.38 11.01 3.22
CA SER A 25 7.33 11.36 2.16
C SER A 25 6.65 12.08 0.99
N PHE A 26 5.54 11.57 0.49
CA PHE A 26 4.76 12.23 -0.56
C PHE A 26 4.23 13.60 -0.13
N MET A 27 3.82 13.75 1.14
CA MET A 27 3.44 15.06 1.70
C MET A 27 4.61 16.05 1.63
N HIS A 28 5.84 15.61 1.93
CA HIS A 28 7.04 16.46 1.82
C HIS A 28 7.38 16.82 0.37
N LEU A 29 6.99 15.97 -0.58
CA LEU A 29 7.06 16.26 -2.02
C LEU A 29 5.89 17.13 -2.53
N GLY A 30 5.12 17.73 -1.60
CA GLY A 30 4.03 18.65 -1.92
C GLY A 30 2.74 18.01 -2.42
N LYS A 31 2.60 16.68 -2.36
CA LYS A 31 1.41 15.97 -2.81
C LYS A 31 0.28 16.02 -1.78
N LYS A 32 -0.97 15.93 -2.25
CA LYS A 32 -2.16 15.70 -1.43
C LYS A 32 -2.47 14.22 -1.37
N ILE A 33 -2.53 13.65 -0.17
CA ILE A 33 -2.60 12.21 0.06
C ILE A 33 -3.92 11.83 0.74
N LEU A 34 -4.53 10.77 0.25
CA LEU A 34 -5.54 10.01 0.96
C LEU A 34 -4.94 8.68 1.43
N VAL A 35 -4.98 8.42 2.72
CA VAL A 35 -4.66 7.09 3.28
C VAL A 35 -5.95 6.33 3.49
N VAL A 36 -5.97 5.05 3.16
CA VAL A 36 -7.06 4.13 3.42
C VAL A 36 -6.53 2.98 4.28
N ASP A 37 -7.03 2.85 5.49
CA ASP A 37 -6.70 1.73 6.37
C ASP A 37 -7.73 0.62 6.16
N ALA A 38 -7.40 -0.35 5.30
CA ALA A 38 -8.26 -1.47 4.94
C ALA A 38 -7.90 -2.78 5.69
N ASP A 39 -6.99 -2.70 6.68
CA ASP A 39 -6.73 -3.82 7.59
C ASP A 39 -7.75 -3.82 8.74
N PRO A 40 -8.46 -4.94 9.01
CA PRO A 40 -9.33 -5.06 10.20
C PRO A 40 -8.61 -4.81 11.52
N GLN A 41 -7.28 -4.91 11.57
CA GLN A 41 -6.51 -4.54 12.76
C GLN A 41 -6.42 -3.01 12.96
N ALA A 42 -6.76 -2.21 11.95
CA ALA A 42 -6.75 -0.74 11.97
C ALA A 42 -5.43 -0.13 12.49
N ASN A 43 -4.30 -0.76 12.13
CA ASN A 43 -2.97 -0.40 12.66
C ASN A 43 -2.41 0.91 12.07
N ALA A 44 -2.84 1.33 10.87
CA ALA A 44 -2.42 2.59 10.28
C ALA A 44 -3.14 3.80 10.89
N THR A 45 -4.39 3.63 11.30
CA THR A 45 -5.27 4.70 11.81
C THR A 45 -4.65 5.53 12.94
N PRO A 46 -4.06 4.95 14.01
CA PRO A 46 -3.51 5.73 15.14
C PRO A 46 -2.36 6.68 14.76
N PHE A 47 -1.65 6.41 13.65
CA PHE A 47 -0.60 7.29 13.16
C PHE A 47 -1.13 8.63 12.67
N PHE A 48 -2.36 8.66 12.22
CA PHE A 48 -2.99 9.82 11.59
C PHE A 48 -4.06 10.46 12.48
N LEU A 49 -4.86 9.64 13.16
CA LEU A 49 -5.95 10.07 14.01
C LEU A 49 -5.76 9.59 15.44
N PRO A 50 -5.68 10.50 16.44
CA PRO A 50 -5.53 10.14 17.86
C PRO A 50 -6.87 9.81 18.53
N ARG A 51 -8.00 9.86 17.81
CA ARG A 51 -9.36 9.72 18.35
C ARG A 51 -10.18 8.72 17.54
N LYS A 52 -11.20 8.16 18.17
CA LYS A 52 -12.22 7.37 17.48
C LYS A 52 -13.03 8.26 16.52
N THR A 53 -13.54 7.63 15.49
CA THR A 53 -14.36 8.25 14.44
C THR A 53 -15.72 7.58 14.37
N ASP A 54 -16.73 8.33 13.89
CA ASP A 54 -18.10 7.81 13.75
C ASP A 54 -18.26 6.93 12.50
N ARG A 55 -17.30 7.06 11.55
CA ARG A 55 -17.30 6.34 10.27
C ARG A 55 -15.90 5.82 9.97
N SER A 56 -15.87 4.76 9.17
CA SER A 56 -14.66 4.02 8.83
C SER A 56 -14.72 3.47 7.41
N ILE A 57 -13.73 2.70 7.03
CA ILE A 57 -13.71 1.94 5.78
C ILE A 57 -14.87 0.94 5.68
N LYS A 58 -15.39 0.43 6.81
CA LYS A 58 -16.55 -0.46 6.83
C LYS A 58 -17.80 0.21 6.22
N ASP A 59 -18.02 1.50 6.52
CA ASP A 59 -19.12 2.26 5.93
C ASP A 59 -18.96 2.40 4.41
N VAL A 60 -17.74 2.52 3.91
CA VAL A 60 -17.43 2.61 2.47
C VAL A 60 -17.69 1.28 1.78
N TYR A 61 -17.29 0.16 2.39
CA TYR A 61 -17.60 -1.18 1.87
C TYR A 61 -19.10 -1.42 1.74
N ARG A 62 -19.87 -1.03 2.77
CA ARG A 62 -21.33 -1.16 2.76
C ARG A 62 -22.01 -0.26 1.71
N ASN A 63 -21.48 0.93 1.50
CA ASN A 63 -21.99 1.86 0.50
C ASN A 63 -20.87 2.82 0.02
N PRO A 64 -20.38 2.69 -1.23
CA PRO A 64 -19.32 3.54 -1.79
C PRO A 64 -19.63 5.04 -1.72
N ALA A 65 -20.93 5.43 -1.76
CA ALA A 65 -21.34 6.83 -1.64
C ALA A 65 -20.99 7.47 -0.28
N HIS A 66 -20.69 6.66 0.74
CA HIS A 66 -20.30 7.16 2.04
C HIS A 66 -18.82 7.61 2.11
N VAL A 67 -18.03 7.42 1.06
CA VAL A 67 -16.60 7.74 1.05
C VAL A 67 -16.31 9.17 1.51
N LYS A 68 -17.02 10.17 0.99
CA LYS A 68 -16.82 11.59 1.36
C LYS A 68 -17.02 11.87 2.84
N ARG A 69 -17.93 11.13 3.50
CA ARG A 69 -18.24 11.25 4.93
C ARG A 69 -17.32 10.44 5.82
N SER A 70 -16.58 9.48 5.24
CA SER A 70 -15.63 8.63 5.93
C SER A 70 -14.19 9.16 5.86
N ILE A 71 -13.96 10.31 5.20
CA ILE A 71 -12.66 10.97 5.12
C ILE A 71 -12.50 11.95 6.26
N TYR A 72 -11.39 11.83 6.99
CA TYR A 72 -11.03 12.69 8.11
C TYR A 72 -9.70 13.37 7.85
N ARG A 73 -9.63 14.67 8.22
CA ARG A 73 -8.36 15.40 8.27
C ARG A 73 -7.48 14.86 9.37
N THR A 74 -6.19 14.70 9.06
CA THR A 74 -5.21 14.20 10.02
C THR A 74 -4.46 15.35 10.72
N ARG A 75 -3.58 14.99 11.64
CA ARG A 75 -2.62 15.94 12.25
C ARG A 75 -1.49 16.39 11.32
N TYR A 76 -1.41 15.82 10.13
CA TYR A 76 -0.43 16.17 9.10
C TYR A 76 -1.13 16.93 7.98
N GLY A 77 -0.61 18.10 7.62
CA GLY A 77 -1.14 18.84 6.48
C GLY A 77 -1.04 18.02 5.19
N ASN A 78 -1.99 18.17 4.29
CA ASN A 78 -2.08 17.43 3.02
C ASN A 78 -2.21 15.90 3.11
N ILE A 79 -2.48 15.35 4.29
CA ILE A 79 -2.83 13.93 4.46
C ILE A 79 -4.20 13.84 5.10
N ASP A 80 -5.15 13.23 4.41
CA ASP A 80 -6.44 12.81 4.95
C ASP A 80 -6.47 11.28 5.06
N ILE A 81 -7.41 10.74 5.86
CA ILE A 81 -7.54 9.29 6.05
C ILE A 81 -8.99 8.83 6.04
N ILE A 82 -9.22 7.66 5.45
CA ILE A 82 -10.37 6.79 5.76
C ILE A 82 -9.88 5.79 6.81
N PRO A 83 -10.34 5.90 8.07
CA PRO A 83 -9.84 5.07 9.16
C PRO A 83 -10.30 3.62 9.02
N GLY A 84 -9.51 2.70 9.55
CA GLY A 84 -9.83 1.29 9.67
C GLY A 84 -10.94 1.03 10.68
N SER A 85 -11.41 -0.22 10.70
CA SER A 85 -12.40 -0.69 11.66
C SER A 85 -12.11 -2.12 12.08
N THR A 86 -12.07 -2.38 13.39
CA THR A 86 -11.95 -3.73 13.94
C THR A 86 -13.22 -4.57 13.75
N GLU A 87 -14.30 -3.96 13.30
CA GLU A 87 -15.54 -4.63 12.92
C GLU A 87 -15.63 -4.97 11.45
N LEU A 88 -14.60 -4.66 10.65
CA LEU A 88 -14.55 -4.98 9.22
C LEU A 88 -14.40 -6.49 9.04
N GLU A 89 -15.28 -7.08 8.23
CA GLU A 89 -15.35 -8.51 7.94
C GLU A 89 -15.25 -8.77 6.43
N GLU A 90 -14.85 -9.97 6.02
CA GLU A 90 -14.71 -10.33 4.59
C GLU A 90 -16.05 -10.19 3.84
N ASP A 91 -17.18 -10.47 4.50
CA ASP A 91 -18.52 -10.36 3.93
C ASP A 91 -18.95 -8.90 3.63
N ASP A 92 -18.30 -7.90 4.25
CA ASP A 92 -18.53 -6.50 3.90
C ASP A 92 -18.07 -6.20 2.46
N ALA A 93 -17.10 -6.96 1.91
CA ALA A 93 -16.55 -6.79 0.56
C ALA A 93 -17.32 -7.59 -0.51
N SER A 94 -18.63 -7.38 -0.61
CA SER A 94 -19.53 -8.11 -1.52
C SER A 94 -19.31 -7.83 -3.01
N GLN A 95 -18.69 -6.70 -3.37
CA GLN A 95 -18.41 -6.30 -4.76
C GLN A 95 -16.93 -6.03 -4.96
N ILE A 96 -16.35 -6.63 -6.00
CA ILE A 96 -14.91 -6.53 -6.28
C ILE A 96 -14.42 -5.10 -6.57
N ASP A 97 -15.28 -4.26 -7.11
CA ASP A 97 -14.97 -2.88 -7.52
C ASP A 97 -15.45 -1.80 -6.51
N VAL A 98 -15.93 -2.22 -5.32
CA VAL A 98 -16.51 -1.31 -4.32
C VAL A 98 -15.54 -0.19 -3.90
N ILE A 99 -14.27 -0.52 -3.64
CA ILE A 99 -13.26 0.47 -3.27
C ILE A 99 -12.89 1.35 -4.46
N LYS A 100 -12.76 0.79 -5.67
CA LYS A 100 -12.52 1.55 -6.89
C LYS A 100 -13.60 2.60 -7.12
N LYS A 101 -14.88 2.21 -7.11
CA LYS A 101 -16.04 3.10 -7.25
C LYS A 101 -16.02 4.22 -6.20
N ALA A 102 -15.75 3.90 -4.94
CA ALA A 102 -15.66 4.88 -3.87
C ALA A 102 -14.54 5.90 -4.13
N LEU A 103 -13.33 5.45 -4.39
CA LEU A 103 -12.16 6.29 -4.57
C LEU A 103 -12.25 7.17 -5.83
N ASP A 104 -12.87 6.68 -6.90
CA ASP A 104 -13.06 7.44 -8.14
C ASP A 104 -13.94 8.69 -7.91
N THR A 105 -14.88 8.66 -6.93
CA THR A 105 -15.74 9.83 -6.59
C THR A 105 -15.02 10.97 -5.87
N VAL A 106 -13.77 10.75 -5.43
CA VAL A 106 -12.94 11.73 -4.72
C VAL A 106 -11.58 11.91 -5.38
N ALA A 107 -11.40 11.35 -6.58
CA ALA A 107 -10.12 11.30 -7.30
C ALA A 107 -9.56 12.70 -7.66
N ASP A 108 -10.41 13.69 -7.82
CA ASP A 108 -10.07 15.09 -8.10
C ASP A 108 -9.46 15.84 -6.90
N ARG A 109 -9.59 15.29 -5.68
CA ARG A 109 -9.18 15.95 -4.45
C ARG A 109 -7.75 15.63 -4.02
N TYR A 110 -7.19 14.53 -4.51
CA TYR A 110 -5.91 13.97 -4.07
C TYR A 110 -5.02 13.64 -5.26
N ASP A 111 -3.70 13.74 -5.05
CA ASP A 111 -2.70 13.33 -6.03
C ASP A 111 -2.42 11.83 -5.93
N ILE A 112 -2.39 11.31 -4.68
CA ILE A 112 -2.04 9.93 -4.35
C ILE A 112 -3.02 9.36 -3.32
N CYS A 113 -3.40 8.09 -3.49
CA CYS A 113 -4.09 7.29 -2.49
C CYS A 113 -3.18 6.12 -2.08
N LEU A 114 -2.97 5.94 -0.79
CA LEU A 114 -2.25 4.79 -0.22
C LEU A 114 -3.22 3.91 0.53
N ILE A 115 -3.28 2.61 0.17
CA ILE A 115 -4.19 1.64 0.77
C ILE A 115 -3.36 0.61 1.55
N ASP A 116 -3.52 0.58 2.87
CA ASP A 116 -2.91 -0.42 3.75
C ASP A 116 -3.80 -1.65 3.85
N THR A 117 -3.21 -2.86 3.68
CA THR A 117 -3.97 -4.10 3.66
C THR A 117 -3.48 -5.11 4.70
N ARG A 118 -4.38 -6.01 5.09
CA ARG A 118 -4.06 -7.17 5.95
C ARG A 118 -3.10 -8.16 5.26
N PRO A 119 -2.43 -9.05 6.02
CA PRO A 119 -1.55 -10.09 5.45
C PRO A 119 -2.36 -11.32 4.98
N ALA A 120 -3.30 -11.11 4.08
CA ALA A 120 -4.12 -12.16 3.48
C ALA A 120 -4.52 -11.76 2.05
N PHE A 121 -4.78 -12.72 1.20
CA PHE A 121 -5.27 -12.50 -0.16
C PHE A 121 -6.73 -12.97 -0.25
N GLU A 122 -7.58 -12.30 0.52
CA GLU A 122 -9.00 -12.55 0.64
C GLU A 122 -9.78 -11.35 0.09
N GLN A 123 -11.11 -11.38 0.15
CA GLN A 123 -11.97 -10.45 -0.56
C GLN A 123 -11.66 -8.98 -0.26
N LEU A 124 -11.43 -8.62 1.01
CA LEU A 124 -11.03 -7.26 1.40
C LEU A 124 -9.76 -6.79 0.68
N THR A 125 -8.73 -7.63 0.64
CA THR A 125 -7.46 -7.31 -0.03
C THR A 125 -7.62 -7.28 -1.54
N ILE A 126 -8.39 -8.20 -2.11
CA ILE A 126 -8.67 -8.27 -3.56
C ILE A 126 -9.33 -6.97 -4.04
N THR A 127 -10.35 -6.47 -3.33
CA THR A 127 -11.01 -5.21 -3.70
C THR A 127 -10.06 -4.00 -3.68
N CYS A 128 -9.10 -3.99 -2.73
CA CYS A 128 -8.06 -2.97 -2.65
C CYS A 128 -7.07 -3.07 -3.82
N ILE A 129 -6.67 -4.28 -4.20
CA ILE A 129 -5.79 -4.53 -5.35
C ILE A 129 -6.48 -4.12 -6.65
N CYS A 130 -7.77 -4.47 -6.81
CA CYS A 130 -8.56 -4.10 -7.98
C CYS A 130 -8.87 -2.59 -8.08
N ALA A 131 -8.72 -1.85 -7.00
CA ALA A 131 -8.82 -0.40 -7.00
C ALA A 131 -7.50 0.30 -7.37
N ALA A 132 -6.37 -0.41 -7.33
CA ALA A 132 -5.04 0.17 -7.45
C ALA A 132 -4.59 0.35 -8.90
N ASP A 133 -3.83 1.42 -9.14
CA ASP A 133 -3.00 1.60 -10.33
C ASP A 133 -1.65 0.87 -10.13
N LEU A 134 -1.12 0.87 -8.89
CA LEU A 134 0.10 0.18 -8.49
C LEU A 134 -0.13 -0.71 -7.27
N VAL A 135 0.28 -1.97 -7.34
CA VAL A 135 0.47 -2.83 -6.16
C VAL A 135 1.93 -2.81 -5.78
N LEU A 136 2.23 -2.36 -4.57
CA LEU A 136 3.57 -2.27 -4.02
C LEU A 136 3.75 -3.35 -2.95
N THR A 137 4.70 -4.27 -3.16
CA THR A 137 4.93 -5.41 -2.27
C THR A 137 6.25 -5.26 -1.50
N PRO A 138 6.22 -4.90 -0.20
CA PRO A 138 7.40 -4.91 0.66
C PRO A 138 7.83 -6.34 0.97
N VAL A 139 9.12 -6.66 0.87
CA VAL A 139 9.67 -7.98 1.19
C VAL A 139 10.89 -7.90 2.11
N CYS A 140 10.95 -8.79 3.10
CA CYS A 140 12.15 -8.98 3.91
C CYS A 140 13.03 -10.05 3.26
N LEU A 141 14.31 -9.75 3.07
CA LEU A 141 15.29 -10.65 2.44
C LEU A 141 15.64 -11.80 3.37
N ASN A 142 14.96 -12.92 3.23
CA ASN A 142 15.20 -14.17 3.94
C ASN A 142 14.93 -15.38 3.03
N LYS A 143 15.26 -16.59 3.51
CA LYS A 143 15.15 -17.83 2.72
C LYS A 143 13.74 -18.12 2.15
N PHE A 144 12.69 -17.53 2.71
CA PHE A 144 11.31 -17.73 2.27
C PHE A 144 10.82 -16.60 1.33
N CYS A 145 11.70 -15.66 0.97
CA CYS A 145 11.33 -14.50 0.17
C CYS A 145 10.83 -14.90 -1.22
N ARG A 146 11.52 -15.81 -1.89
CA ARG A 146 11.18 -16.33 -3.22
C ARG A 146 9.83 -17.03 -3.24
N ASP A 147 9.60 -17.94 -2.29
CA ASP A 147 8.33 -18.69 -2.20
C ASP A 147 7.16 -17.73 -1.98
N ASN A 148 7.35 -16.73 -1.10
CA ASN A 148 6.33 -15.70 -0.88
C ASN A 148 6.04 -14.88 -2.15
N LEU A 149 7.08 -14.45 -2.87
CA LEU A 149 6.91 -13.66 -4.11
C LEU A 149 6.24 -14.47 -5.21
N SER A 150 6.57 -15.77 -5.34
CA SER A 150 5.92 -16.65 -6.31
C SER A 150 4.41 -16.75 -6.06
N VAL A 151 3.98 -16.88 -4.80
CA VAL A 151 2.56 -16.91 -4.45
C VAL A 151 1.88 -15.56 -4.71
N VAL A 152 2.54 -14.43 -4.39
CA VAL A 152 2.00 -13.09 -4.64
C VAL A 152 1.85 -12.85 -6.15
N ASP A 153 2.84 -13.23 -6.95
CA ASP A 153 2.83 -13.11 -8.41
C ASP A 153 1.66 -13.90 -9.03
N GLU A 154 1.52 -15.17 -8.64
CA GLU A 154 0.40 -16.01 -9.09
C GLU A 154 -0.96 -15.39 -8.77
N LYS A 155 -1.11 -14.86 -7.55
CA LYS A 155 -2.36 -14.23 -7.10
C LYS A 155 -2.67 -12.95 -7.88
N ILE A 156 -1.70 -12.05 -8.04
CA ILE A 156 -1.89 -10.79 -8.78
C ILE A 156 -2.17 -11.07 -10.25
N ASN A 157 -1.42 -11.98 -10.87
CA ASN A 157 -1.64 -12.39 -12.26
C ASN A 157 -3.02 -13.04 -12.44
N GLY A 158 -3.46 -13.86 -11.49
CA GLY A 158 -4.80 -14.44 -11.51
C GLY A 158 -5.93 -13.41 -11.59
N LEU A 159 -5.77 -12.26 -10.91
CA LEU A 159 -6.77 -11.19 -10.94
C LEU A 159 -6.89 -10.53 -12.32
N ARG A 160 -5.83 -10.50 -13.13
CA ARG A 160 -5.83 -9.92 -14.49
C ARG A 160 -6.71 -10.67 -15.48
N TYR A 161 -7.10 -11.90 -15.16
CA TYR A 161 -7.96 -12.74 -15.98
C TYR A 161 -9.43 -12.75 -15.53
N ILE A 162 -9.81 -11.85 -14.61
CA ILE A 162 -11.20 -11.68 -14.20
C ILE A 162 -11.87 -10.68 -15.14
N TYR A 163 -12.64 -11.20 -16.10
CA TYR A 163 -13.40 -10.42 -17.07
C TYR A 163 -14.89 -10.45 -16.71
N PRO A 164 -15.54 -9.30 -16.50
CA PRO A 164 -16.99 -9.27 -16.38
C PRO A 164 -17.62 -9.57 -17.75
N VAL A 165 -18.76 -10.23 -17.73
CA VAL A 165 -19.58 -10.47 -18.92
C VAL A 165 -20.84 -9.58 -18.82
N MET A 166 -21.05 -8.69 -19.78
CA MET A 166 -22.28 -7.89 -19.92
C MET A 166 -22.89 -8.13 -21.30
N ASP A 167 -24.17 -8.44 -21.31
CA ASP A 167 -24.93 -8.73 -22.55
C ASP A 167 -24.31 -9.80 -23.46
N GLY A 168 -23.56 -10.74 -22.86
CA GLY A 168 -22.86 -11.83 -23.56
C GLY A 168 -21.50 -11.47 -24.14
N GLU A 169 -21.02 -10.24 -23.95
CA GLU A 169 -19.70 -9.77 -24.36
C GLU A 169 -18.73 -9.72 -23.18
N LEU A 170 -17.47 -10.08 -23.43
CA LEU A 170 -16.36 -9.91 -22.48
C LEU A 170 -15.99 -8.42 -22.40
N MET A 171 -16.05 -7.88 -21.19
CA MET A 171 -15.63 -6.51 -20.90
C MET A 171 -14.12 -6.44 -20.62
N GLU A 172 -13.61 -5.23 -20.41
CA GLU A 172 -12.24 -5.02 -19.92
C GLU A 172 -12.01 -5.74 -18.58
N PRO A 173 -10.80 -6.21 -18.29
CA PRO A 173 -10.50 -6.88 -17.03
C PRO A 173 -10.82 -5.96 -15.84
N VAL A 174 -11.41 -6.54 -14.79
CA VAL A 174 -11.76 -5.79 -13.57
C VAL A 174 -10.53 -5.20 -12.90
N CYS A 175 -9.39 -5.86 -13.05
CA CYS A 175 -8.18 -5.57 -12.29
C CYS A 175 -6.93 -5.80 -13.16
N SER A 176 -6.15 -4.74 -13.37
CA SER A 176 -4.86 -4.82 -14.10
C SER A 176 -3.83 -3.84 -13.52
N PRO A 177 -3.52 -3.91 -12.21
CA PRO A 177 -2.54 -3.00 -11.63
C PRO A 177 -1.13 -3.33 -12.11
N VAL A 178 -0.28 -2.31 -12.18
CA VAL A 178 1.16 -2.52 -12.23
C VAL A 178 1.61 -3.14 -10.91
N TRP A 179 2.51 -4.11 -10.95
CA TRP A 179 3.09 -4.70 -9.75
C TRP A 179 4.55 -4.33 -9.62
N LYS A 180 4.96 -3.89 -8.43
CA LYS A 180 6.35 -3.62 -8.07
C LYS A 180 6.67 -4.18 -6.69
N VAL A 181 7.91 -4.62 -6.53
CA VAL A 181 8.46 -5.19 -5.30
C VAL A 181 9.59 -4.30 -4.81
N PHE A 182 9.77 -4.16 -3.51
CA PHE A 182 10.97 -3.53 -2.94
C PHE A 182 11.42 -4.25 -1.67
N ALA A 183 12.73 -4.22 -1.43
CA ALA A 183 13.31 -4.83 -0.24
C ALA A 183 13.19 -3.90 0.97
N THR A 184 12.72 -4.43 2.09
CA THR A 184 12.58 -3.71 3.36
C THR A 184 13.34 -4.40 4.50
N MET A 185 13.62 -3.64 5.57
CA MET A 185 14.40 -4.12 6.73
C MET A 185 15.76 -4.67 6.31
N VAL A 186 16.40 -4.00 5.33
CA VAL A 186 17.67 -4.43 4.78
C VAL A 186 18.81 -4.03 5.74
N ASN A 187 19.67 -4.98 6.06
CA ASN A 187 20.93 -4.73 6.77
C ASN A 187 22.08 -5.03 5.81
N SER A 188 22.70 -3.99 5.28
CA SER A 188 23.80 -4.08 4.31
C SER A 188 25.02 -4.89 4.81
N ASN A 189 25.19 -5.03 6.12
CA ASN A 189 26.26 -5.82 6.73
C ASN A 189 25.96 -7.33 6.74
N ARG A 190 24.74 -7.76 6.44
CA ARG A 190 24.37 -9.17 6.38
C ARG A 190 24.60 -9.75 5.00
N ARG A 191 25.71 -10.50 4.85
CA ARG A 191 26.08 -11.17 3.59
C ARG A 191 24.92 -11.99 3.00
N ALA A 192 24.22 -12.76 3.83
CA ALA A 192 23.08 -13.58 3.38
C ALA A 192 21.95 -12.76 2.74
N GLN A 193 21.66 -11.55 3.24
CA GLN A 193 20.64 -10.68 2.62
C GLN A 193 21.12 -10.16 1.27
N ARG A 194 22.39 -9.81 1.13
CA ARG A 194 22.97 -9.37 -0.13
C ARG A 194 22.91 -10.47 -1.19
N GLU A 195 23.31 -11.69 -0.86
CA GLU A 195 23.24 -12.84 -1.77
C GLU A 195 21.81 -13.13 -2.23
N ILE A 196 20.82 -13.07 -1.31
CA ILE A 196 19.39 -13.24 -1.66
C ILE A 196 18.92 -12.12 -2.59
N TYR A 197 19.27 -10.86 -2.32
CA TYR A 197 18.89 -9.73 -3.15
C TYR A 197 19.47 -9.84 -4.57
N GLU A 198 20.78 -10.11 -4.67
CA GLU A 198 21.48 -10.28 -5.94
C GLU A 198 20.87 -11.44 -6.77
N ASP A 199 20.52 -12.56 -6.14
CA ASP A 199 19.87 -13.69 -6.81
C ASP A 199 18.46 -13.32 -7.32
N LEU A 200 17.66 -12.61 -6.52
CA LEU A 200 16.29 -12.22 -6.90
C LEU A 200 16.26 -11.17 -8.01
N VAL A 201 17.11 -10.14 -7.90
CA VAL A 201 17.19 -9.06 -8.88
C VAL A 201 17.92 -9.48 -10.15
N GLY A 202 19.01 -10.24 -10.00
CA GLY A 202 19.83 -10.67 -11.14
C GLY A 202 19.13 -11.63 -12.10
N ARG A 203 18.13 -12.35 -11.64
CA ARG A 203 17.31 -13.24 -12.50
C ARG A 203 16.19 -12.52 -13.22
N HIS A 204 15.86 -11.29 -12.82
CA HIS A 204 14.72 -10.53 -13.35
C HIS A 204 13.36 -11.26 -13.23
N ASP A 205 13.26 -12.20 -12.28
CA ASP A 205 12.04 -12.98 -12.08
C ASP A 205 10.87 -12.13 -11.54
N TYR A 206 11.19 -11.01 -10.85
CA TYR A 206 10.21 -10.13 -10.21
C TYR A 206 10.52 -8.65 -10.48
N PRO A 207 9.51 -7.77 -10.55
CA PRO A 207 9.67 -6.35 -10.89
C PRO A 207 10.16 -5.52 -9.69
N PHE A 208 11.40 -5.74 -9.25
CA PHE A 208 12.00 -5.00 -8.14
C PHE A 208 12.22 -3.53 -8.48
N LEU A 209 11.88 -2.67 -7.53
CA LEU A 209 12.40 -1.31 -7.46
C LEU A 209 13.86 -1.32 -7.00
N THR A 210 14.60 -0.28 -7.36
CA THR A 210 16.02 -0.16 -7.02
C THR A 210 16.23 0.26 -5.57
N THR A 211 15.29 1.03 -5.03
CA THR A 211 15.32 1.53 -3.65
C THR A 211 15.04 0.41 -2.66
N CYS A 212 15.94 0.29 -1.67
CA CYS A 212 15.79 -0.60 -0.52
C CYS A 212 15.57 0.21 0.75
N VAL A 213 14.70 -0.26 1.65
CA VAL A 213 14.49 0.38 2.95
C VAL A 213 15.30 -0.32 4.02
N SER A 214 16.17 0.43 4.69
CA SER A 214 17.10 -0.06 5.71
C SER A 214 16.41 -0.53 6.99
N ALA A 215 17.01 -1.49 7.69
CA ALA A 215 16.63 -1.84 9.05
C ALA A 215 17.15 -0.79 10.04
N SER A 216 16.31 -0.33 10.95
CA SER A 216 16.72 0.62 12.00
C SER A 216 15.82 0.52 13.23
N SER A 217 16.40 0.53 14.42
CA SER A 217 15.66 0.63 15.69
C SER A 217 14.87 1.94 15.84
N ALA A 218 15.19 2.96 15.03
CA ALA A 218 14.41 4.18 15.00
C ALA A 218 12.99 3.95 14.45
N VAL A 219 12.80 2.92 13.63
CA VAL A 219 11.47 2.50 13.16
C VAL A 219 10.64 2.02 14.34
N ASP A 220 11.16 1.09 15.15
CA ASP A 220 10.45 0.54 16.31
C ASP A 220 10.06 1.64 17.30
N ASN A 221 10.98 2.56 17.58
CA ASN A 221 10.71 3.71 18.43
C ASN A 221 9.65 4.66 17.84
N ALA A 222 9.65 4.87 16.55
CA ALA A 222 8.65 5.70 15.87
C ALA A 222 7.27 5.04 15.91
N LEU A 223 7.19 3.70 15.72
CA LEU A 223 5.96 2.93 15.80
C LEU A 223 5.34 3.01 17.19
N LEU A 224 6.12 2.87 18.27
CA LEU A 224 5.65 3.01 19.65
C LEU A 224 5.00 4.37 19.95
N LEU A 225 5.41 5.41 19.22
CA LEU A 225 4.90 6.78 19.37
C LEU A 225 3.84 7.13 18.32
N TYR A 226 3.43 6.19 17.47
CA TYR A 226 2.54 6.42 16.34
C TYR A 226 2.99 7.62 15.48
N LYS A 227 4.26 7.63 15.07
CA LYS A 227 4.85 8.69 14.23
C LYS A 227 5.54 8.10 13.01
N PRO A 228 5.51 8.80 11.85
CA PRO A 228 6.44 8.51 10.77
C PRO A 228 7.89 8.68 11.23
N VAL A 229 8.81 7.88 10.69
CA VAL A 229 10.23 7.89 11.11
C VAL A 229 10.84 9.30 10.94
N ALA A 230 10.60 9.96 9.82
CA ALA A 230 11.09 11.32 9.56
C ALA A 230 10.54 12.36 10.57
N LYS A 231 9.34 12.15 11.13
CA LYS A 231 8.76 13.01 12.17
C LYS A 231 9.34 12.69 13.54
N HIS A 232 9.72 11.43 13.79
CA HIS A 232 10.35 11.00 15.03
C HIS A 232 11.82 11.46 15.11
N ARG A 233 12.58 11.29 14.01
CA ARG A 233 14.00 11.62 13.92
C ARG A 233 14.33 12.15 12.52
N LYS A 234 14.63 13.46 12.41
CA LYS A 234 14.83 14.14 11.13
C LYS A 234 15.98 13.55 10.29
N ASN A 235 17.10 13.24 10.92
CA ASN A 235 18.28 12.69 10.23
C ASN A 235 18.35 11.19 10.48
N ASN A 236 17.61 10.41 9.71
CA ASN A 236 17.56 8.96 9.82
C ASN A 236 17.59 8.34 8.42
N PRO A 237 18.52 7.42 8.13
CA PRO A 237 18.62 6.79 6.82
C PRO A 237 17.31 6.20 6.30
N VAL A 238 16.49 5.61 7.18
CA VAL A 238 15.18 5.05 6.78
C VAL A 238 14.22 6.14 6.28
N ALA A 239 14.29 7.35 6.82
CA ALA A 239 13.48 8.47 6.34
C ALA A 239 13.92 8.90 4.93
N ASP A 240 15.22 8.88 4.68
CA ASP A 240 15.79 9.18 3.36
C ASP A 240 15.44 8.04 2.36
N ASP A 241 15.54 6.77 2.78
CA ASP A 241 15.15 5.62 1.97
C ASP A 241 13.67 5.71 1.53
N TYR A 242 12.75 6.09 2.44
CA TYR A 242 11.33 6.27 2.07
C TYR A 242 11.09 7.47 1.16
N LEU A 243 11.89 8.52 1.27
CA LEU A 243 11.82 9.66 0.35
C LEU A 243 12.31 9.26 -1.05
N GLU A 244 13.38 8.48 -1.12
CA GLU A 244 13.93 7.91 -2.35
C GLU A 244 12.93 6.96 -3.01
N LEU A 245 12.32 6.06 -2.23
CA LEU A 245 11.26 5.16 -2.68
C LEU A 245 10.05 5.94 -3.23
N ALA A 246 9.66 7.03 -2.57
CA ALA A 246 8.58 7.88 -3.04
C ALA A 246 8.89 8.53 -4.40
N ASN A 247 10.12 8.99 -4.60
CA ASN A 247 10.57 9.55 -5.90
C ASN A 247 10.60 8.47 -6.99
N GLU A 248 11.11 7.28 -6.69
CA GLU A 248 11.13 6.17 -7.64
C GLU A 248 9.71 5.76 -8.07
N ILE A 249 8.75 5.70 -7.13
CA ILE A 249 7.34 5.42 -7.43
C ILE A 249 6.73 6.49 -8.35
N LEU A 250 7.06 7.78 -8.15
CA LEU A 250 6.59 8.84 -9.05
C LEU A 250 7.17 8.70 -10.45
N SER A 251 8.41 8.24 -10.59
CA SER A 251 9.04 7.97 -11.89
C SER A 251 8.37 6.77 -12.61
N VAL A 252 7.97 5.73 -11.88
CA VAL A 252 7.19 4.60 -12.43
C VAL A 252 5.88 5.13 -13.01
N LYS A 253 5.15 5.96 -12.26
CA LYS A 253 3.91 6.58 -12.72
C LYS A 253 4.10 7.38 -14.03
N GLU A 254 5.16 8.16 -14.13
CA GLU A 254 5.43 8.98 -15.34
C GLU A 254 5.79 8.12 -16.55
N GLY A 255 6.52 7.01 -16.35
CA GLY A 255 6.88 6.06 -17.39
C GLY A 255 5.68 5.32 -18.01
N GLU A 256 4.61 5.10 -17.25
CA GLU A 256 3.39 4.45 -17.72
C GLU A 256 2.56 5.33 -18.68
N PHE A 257 2.72 6.66 -18.60
CA PHE A 257 2.03 7.60 -19.50
C PHE A 257 2.74 7.82 -20.83
N HIS A 258 3.94 7.28 -21.02
CA HIS A 258 4.76 7.46 -22.22
C HIS A 258 5.01 6.15 -23.00
N GLY A 259 4.42 5.05 -22.59
CA GLY A 259 4.45 3.73 -23.27
C GLY A 259 3.10 3.37 -23.86
#